data_58a322b3861fae6cba2b3ed4c2d3081d
#
_entry.id   58a322b3861fae6cba2b3ed4c2d3081d
#
_cell.length_a   1.000
_cell.length_b   1.000
_cell.length_c   1.000
_cell.angle_alpha   90.00
_cell.angle_beta   90.00
_cell.angle_gamma   90.00
#
_symmetry.space_group_name_H-M   'P 1'
#
loop_
_entity.id
_entity.type
_entity.pdbx_description
1 polymer ?
#
loop_
_entity_poly.entity_id
_entity_poly.type
_entity_poly.pdbx_seq_one_letter_code
_entity_poly.pdbx_strand_id
1 'polypeptide(L)'
;MEFSVMLNLLIEGTVMTAEIFFVTLVLSLPLGMLVCFGRMSKNIIVRSFFKFYISVMRGTPLMLQLMVFYFGPFYLFGLQITDTWKQLAWILGFSLNYAAYFAEIYRGGIESMPQVQYEAAKILGYSKSQTFMRIILPQVIKRVMPSITNEAITLVKDTSLAFTLSIMELFNQAKALAARETNMIPYAIAALIYYVFCLLVAFVMEQAEKKMSYYR
;
A
#
# COMPACT_ATOMS: atom_id res chain seq x y z
N MET A 1 -18.58 -30.25 5.58
CA MET A 1 -17.15 -30.35 5.21
C MET A 1 -16.32 -30.63 6.45
N GLU A 2 -15.26 -31.41 6.37
CA GLU A 2 -14.34 -31.58 7.49
C GLU A 2 -13.64 -30.25 7.86
N PHE A 3 -13.49 -30.00 9.16
CA PHE A 3 -12.86 -28.77 9.65
C PHE A 3 -11.42 -28.56 9.11
N SER A 4 -10.69 -29.68 8.96
CA SER A 4 -9.35 -29.68 8.39
C SER A 4 -9.28 -29.15 6.94
N VAL A 5 -10.25 -29.55 6.10
CA VAL A 5 -10.35 -29.06 4.71
C VAL A 5 -10.69 -27.59 4.65
N MET A 6 -11.61 -27.14 5.49
CA MET A 6 -11.95 -25.70 5.62
C MET A 6 -10.72 -24.88 6.00
N LEU A 7 -9.96 -25.34 7.00
CA LEU A 7 -8.77 -24.64 7.47
C LEU A 7 -7.69 -24.56 6.38
N ASN A 8 -7.45 -25.64 5.63
CA ASN A 8 -6.49 -25.65 4.52
C ASN A 8 -6.86 -24.62 3.43
N LEU A 9 -8.12 -24.54 3.05
CA LEU A 9 -8.59 -23.56 2.05
C LEU A 9 -8.41 -22.11 2.55
N LEU A 10 -8.66 -21.85 3.84
CA LEU A 10 -8.42 -20.53 4.43
C LEU A 10 -6.91 -20.19 4.49
N ILE A 11 -6.06 -21.20 4.74
CA ILE A 11 -4.60 -21.01 4.70
C ILE A 11 -4.13 -20.69 3.28
N GLU A 12 -4.64 -21.38 2.25
CA GLU A 12 -4.34 -21.05 0.85
C GLU A 12 -4.75 -19.61 0.52
N GLY A 13 -5.96 -19.19 0.94
CA GLY A 13 -6.40 -17.80 0.79
C GLY A 13 -5.49 -16.81 1.54
N THR A 14 -4.95 -17.21 2.69
CA THR A 14 -4.00 -16.38 3.47
C THR A 14 -2.69 -16.17 2.70
N VAL A 15 -2.20 -17.18 2.00
CA VAL A 15 -0.99 -17.05 1.16
C VAL A 15 -1.21 -16.01 0.07
N MET A 16 -2.36 -16.05 -0.62
CA MET A 16 -2.70 -15.05 -1.63
C MET A 16 -2.86 -13.65 -1.04
N THR A 17 -3.47 -13.53 0.14
CA THR A 17 -3.56 -12.28 0.90
C THR A 17 -2.17 -11.71 1.19
N ALA A 18 -1.24 -12.56 1.65
CA ALA A 18 0.14 -12.17 1.91
C ALA A 18 0.87 -11.75 0.63
N GLU A 19 0.67 -12.46 -0.48
CA GLU A 19 1.24 -12.08 -1.78
C GLU A 19 0.79 -10.67 -2.20
N ILE A 20 -0.52 -10.40 -2.17
CA ILE A 20 -1.06 -9.06 -2.49
C ILE A 20 -0.43 -8.01 -1.59
N PHE A 21 -0.37 -8.27 -0.29
CA PHE A 21 0.22 -7.36 0.68
C PHE A 21 1.69 -7.03 0.39
N PHE A 22 2.54 -8.06 0.26
CA PHE A 22 3.98 -7.84 0.07
C PHE A 22 4.30 -7.23 -1.29
N VAL A 23 3.68 -7.69 -2.37
CA VAL A 23 3.90 -7.13 -3.72
C VAL A 23 3.47 -5.67 -3.74
N THR A 24 2.31 -5.35 -3.20
CA THR A 24 1.83 -3.96 -3.11
C THR A 24 2.79 -3.09 -2.31
N LEU A 25 3.18 -3.52 -1.12
CA LEU A 25 4.06 -2.75 -0.24
C LEU A 25 5.42 -2.48 -0.90
N VAL A 26 6.05 -3.51 -1.47
CA VAL A 26 7.36 -3.42 -2.13
C VAL A 26 7.32 -2.49 -3.34
N LEU A 27 6.25 -2.51 -4.13
CA LEU A 27 6.12 -1.66 -5.32
C LEU A 27 5.68 -0.24 -4.97
N SER A 28 4.75 -0.09 -4.04
CA SER A 28 4.16 1.23 -3.74
C SER A 28 5.09 2.15 -2.94
N LEU A 29 5.99 1.63 -2.10
CA LEU A 29 6.95 2.45 -1.36
C LEU A 29 7.90 3.24 -2.29
N PRO A 30 8.63 2.60 -3.25
CA PRO A 30 9.48 3.35 -4.19
C PRO A 30 8.67 4.19 -5.17
N LEU A 31 7.52 3.69 -5.67
CA LEU A 31 6.63 4.47 -6.54
C LEU A 31 6.11 5.71 -5.82
N GLY A 32 5.72 5.60 -4.56
CA GLY A 32 5.29 6.73 -3.74
C GLY A 32 6.38 7.80 -3.61
N MET A 33 7.65 7.41 -3.49
CA MET A 33 8.77 8.36 -3.46
C MET A 33 8.92 9.09 -4.80
N LEU A 34 8.81 8.39 -5.93
CA LEU A 34 8.83 9.01 -7.27
C LEU A 34 7.66 9.99 -7.45
N VAL A 35 6.46 9.59 -7.05
CA VAL A 35 5.27 10.44 -7.09
C VAL A 35 5.43 11.66 -6.19
N CYS A 36 6.01 11.51 -5.00
CA CYS A 36 6.32 12.60 -4.07
C CYS A 36 7.25 13.63 -4.72
N PHE A 37 8.35 13.20 -5.32
CA PHE A 37 9.26 14.11 -6.01
C PHE A 37 8.60 14.81 -7.21
N GLY A 38 7.78 14.09 -7.98
CA GLY A 38 6.97 14.69 -9.03
C GLY A 38 6.00 15.75 -8.50
N ARG A 39 5.34 15.46 -7.38
CA ARG A 39 4.42 16.38 -6.69
C ARG A 39 5.11 17.62 -6.14
N MET A 40 6.36 17.50 -5.72
CA MET A 40 7.21 18.61 -5.21
C MET A 40 8.02 19.30 -6.30
N SER A 41 7.87 18.91 -7.58
CA SER A 41 8.59 19.49 -8.70
C SER A 41 8.34 20.99 -8.85
N LYS A 42 9.39 21.72 -9.27
CA LYS A 42 9.28 23.14 -9.66
C LYS A 42 8.55 23.33 -10.98
N ASN A 43 8.55 22.31 -11.85
CA ASN A 43 7.80 22.36 -13.11
C ASN A 43 6.32 22.24 -12.83
N ILE A 44 5.55 23.27 -13.21
CA ILE A 44 4.12 23.37 -12.94
C ILE A 44 3.32 22.23 -13.60
N ILE A 45 3.72 21.78 -14.79
CA ILE A 45 3.04 20.71 -15.54
C ILE A 45 3.19 19.40 -14.78
N VAL A 46 4.45 19.03 -14.41
CA VAL A 46 4.77 17.81 -13.66
C VAL A 46 4.04 17.82 -12.32
N ARG A 47 4.16 18.93 -11.58
CA ARG A 47 3.49 19.10 -10.29
C ARG A 47 1.97 18.95 -10.39
N SER A 48 1.34 19.55 -11.39
CA SER A 48 -0.11 19.48 -11.60
C SER A 48 -0.57 18.08 -11.98
N PHE A 49 0.19 17.38 -12.83
CA PHE A 49 -0.09 15.99 -13.18
C PHE A 49 -0.10 15.09 -11.95
N PHE A 50 0.95 15.12 -11.12
CA PHE A 50 1.00 14.30 -9.91
C PHE A 50 -0.01 14.73 -8.85
N LYS A 51 -0.33 16.02 -8.76
CA LYS A 51 -1.41 16.51 -7.91
C LYS A 51 -2.76 15.92 -8.31
N PHE A 52 -3.04 15.90 -9.61
CA PHE A 52 -4.28 15.31 -10.15
C PHE A 52 -4.34 13.80 -9.89
N TYR A 53 -3.25 13.08 -10.21
CA TYR A 53 -3.14 11.65 -9.93
C TYR A 53 -3.42 11.31 -8.46
N ILE A 54 -2.75 11.99 -7.53
CA ILE A 54 -2.95 11.79 -6.08
C ILE A 54 -4.40 12.10 -5.69
N SER A 55 -4.97 13.17 -6.24
CA SER A 55 -6.37 13.57 -5.97
C SER A 55 -7.35 12.48 -6.41
N VAL A 56 -7.16 11.89 -7.59
CA VAL A 56 -8.01 10.81 -8.10
C VAL A 56 -7.86 9.54 -7.25
N MET A 57 -6.61 9.09 -7.03
CA MET A 57 -6.35 7.85 -6.31
C MET A 57 -6.81 7.88 -4.85
N ARG A 58 -6.70 9.03 -4.18
CA ARG A 58 -7.15 9.19 -2.80
C ARG A 58 -8.60 9.67 -2.67
N GLY A 59 -9.18 10.17 -3.75
CA GLY A 59 -10.55 10.69 -3.78
C GLY A 59 -11.60 9.70 -4.29
N THR A 60 -11.19 8.51 -4.75
CA THR A 60 -12.09 7.48 -5.25
C THR A 60 -11.89 6.15 -4.51
N PRO A 61 -12.94 5.31 -4.35
CA PRO A 61 -12.82 4.02 -3.69
C PRO A 61 -11.85 3.08 -4.41
N LEU A 62 -10.93 2.45 -3.68
CA LEU A 62 -9.98 1.46 -4.22
C LEU A 62 -10.70 0.33 -4.98
N MET A 63 -11.82 -0.15 -4.45
CA MET A 63 -12.64 -1.18 -5.11
C MET A 63 -13.02 -0.81 -6.56
N LEU A 64 -13.47 0.43 -6.78
CA LEU A 64 -13.82 0.92 -8.12
C LEU A 64 -12.58 1.04 -9.01
N GLN A 65 -11.44 1.47 -8.47
CA GLN A 65 -10.19 1.52 -9.22
C GLN A 65 -9.75 0.13 -9.69
N LEU A 66 -9.82 -0.87 -8.82
CA LEU A 66 -9.52 -2.27 -9.17
C LEU A 66 -10.42 -2.74 -10.33
N MET A 67 -11.71 -2.46 -10.25
CA MET A 67 -12.66 -2.79 -11.33
C MET A 67 -12.32 -2.10 -12.64
N VAL A 68 -11.94 -0.81 -12.61
CA VAL A 68 -11.52 -0.06 -13.80
C VAL A 68 -10.25 -0.64 -14.40
N PHE A 69 -9.23 -0.97 -13.58
CA PHE A 69 -8.02 -1.61 -14.08
C PHE A 69 -8.28 -2.99 -14.71
N TYR A 70 -9.18 -3.76 -14.13
CA TYR A 70 -9.47 -5.11 -14.58
C TYR A 70 -10.38 -5.14 -15.81
N PHE A 71 -11.51 -4.44 -15.76
CA PHE A 71 -12.52 -4.47 -16.83
C PHE A 71 -12.32 -3.38 -17.89
N GLY A 72 -11.62 -2.28 -17.55
CA GLY A 72 -11.44 -1.15 -18.45
C GLY A 72 -10.89 -1.51 -19.84
N PRO A 73 -9.80 -2.30 -19.95
CA PRO A 73 -9.27 -2.71 -21.25
C PRO A 73 -10.27 -3.50 -22.10
N PHE A 74 -11.11 -4.31 -21.48
CA PHE A 74 -12.17 -5.03 -22.20
C PHE A 74 -13.23 -4.07 -22.75
N TYR A 75 -13.78 -3.20 -21.90
CA TYR A 75 -14.87 -2.30 -22.31
C TYR A 75 -14.42 -1.19 -23.25
N LEU A 76 -13.18 -0.70 -23.11
CA LEU A 76 -12.69 0.44 -23.92
C LEU A 76 -12.03 -0.02 -25.23
N PHE A 77 -11.37 -1.18 -25.23
CA PHE A 77 -10.53 -1.62 -26.35
C PHE A 77 -10.89 -3.01 -26.88
N GLY A 78 -11.87 -3.71 -26.30
CA GLY A 78 -12.27 -5.06 -26.68
C GLY A 78 -11.21 -6.12 -26.38
N LEU A 79 -10.24 -5.84 -25.49
CA LEU A 79 -9.16 -6.76 -25.14
C LEU A 79 -9.70 -7.90 -24.28
N GLN A 80 -9.28 -9.14 -24.58
CA GLN A 80 -9.68 -10.31 -23.80
C GLN A 80 -9.07 -10.25 -22.38
N ILE A 81 -9.89 -10.61 -21.39
CA ILE A 81 -9.45 -10.74 -20.01
C ILE A 81 -8.77 -12.11 -19.85
N THR A 82 -7.45 -12.09 -19.69
CA THR A 82 -6.63 -13.28 -19.44
C THR A 82 -6.23 -13.36 -17.96
N ASP A 83 -5.78 -14.55 -17.50
CA ASP A 83 -5.24 -14.70 -16.15
C ASP A 83 -4.01 -13.81 -15.90
N THR A 84 -3.15 -13.65 -16.91
CA THR A 84 -2.01 -12.73 -16.86
C THR A 84 -2.47 -11.28 -16.66
N TRP A 85 -3.54 -10.87 -17.39
CA TRP A 85 -4.10 -9.53 -17.21
C TRP A 85 -4.73 -9.37 -15.81
N LYS A 86 -5.40 -10.39 -15.31
CA LYS A 86 -5.95 -10.38 -13.95
C LYS A 86 -4.87 -10.14 -12.90
N GLN A 87 -3.71 -10.80 -13.03
CA GLN A 87 -2.57 -10.58 -12.15
C GLN A 87 -2.03 -9.15 -12.25
N LEU A 88 -1.83 -8.63 -13.46
CA LEU A 88 -1.37 -7.27 -13.67
C LEU A 88 -2.37 -6.23 -13.13
N ALA A 89 -3.66 -6.46 -13.29
CA ALA A 89 -4.70 -5.52 -12.88
C ALA A 89 -4.69 -5.26 -11.36
N TRP A 90 -4.59 -6.31 -10.53
CA TRP A 90 -4.51 -6.11 -9.09
C TRP A 90 -3.16 -5.51 -8.66
N ILE A 91 -2.04 -5.95 -9.27
CA ILE A 91 -0.71 -5.37 -8.98
C ILE A 91 -0.72 -3.88 -9.26
N LEU A 92 -1.20 -3.45 -10.44
CA LEU A 92 -1.28 -2.05 -10.81
C LEU A 92 -2.27 -1.28 -9.92
N GLY A 93 -3.46 -1.82 -9.72
CA GLY A 93 -4.51 -1.15 -8.95
C GLY A 93 -4.10 -0.86 -7.51
N PHE A 94 -3.63 -1.85 -6.79
CA PHE A 94 -3.15 -1.68 -5.42
C PHE A 94 -1.89 -0.81 -5.37
N SER A 95 -0.88 -1.10 -6.20
CA SER A 95 0.40 -0.40 -6.13
C SER A 95 0.27 1.09 -6.47
N LEU A 96 -0.52 1.44 -7.49
CA LEU A 96 -0.75 2.84 -7.84
C LEU A 96 -1.59 3.55 -6.78
N ASN A 97 -2.61 2.91 -6.22
CA ASN A 97 -3.39 3.51 -5.14
C ASN A 97 -2.50 3.81 -3.93
N TYR A 98 -1.78 2.81 -3.41
CA TYR A 98 -0.93 2.97 -2.24
C TYR A 98 0.27 3.90 -2.49
N ALA A 99 0.80 3.97 -3.71
CA ALA A 99 1.83 4.95 -4.08
C ALA A 99 1.35 6.40 -3.89
N ALA A 100 0.08 6.69 -4.15
CA ALA A 100 -0.49 8.02 -3.90
C ALA A 100 -0.60 8.35 -2.40
N TYR A 101 -0.92 7.37 -1.56
CA TYR A 101 -0.93 7.55 -0.09
C TYR A 101 0.48 7.76 0.45
N PHE A 102 1.43 6.90 0.08
CA PHE A 102 2.83 7.05 0.51
C PHE A 102 3.45 8.36 0.01
N ALA A 103 3.12 8.81 -1.20
CA ALA A 103 3.61 10.09 -1.72
C ALA A 103 3.23 11.28 -0.82
N GLU A 104 2.00 11.32 -0.33
CA GLU A 104 1.56 12.40 0.58
C GLU A 104 2.16 12.26 1.97
N ILE A 105 2.36 11.04 2.48
CA ILE A 105 3.07 10.79 3.73
C ILE A 105 4.52 11.31 3.63
N TYR A 106 5.24 10.95 2.55
CA TYR A 106 6.61 11.42 2.33
C TYR A 106 6.67 12.94 2.17
N ARG A 107 5.75 13.53 1.38
CA ARG A 107 5.68 14.98 1.21
C ARG A 107 5.46 15.68 2.55
N GLY A 108 4.48 15.24 3.34
CA GLY A 108 4.22 15.78 4.67
C GLY A 108 5.43 15.67 5.60
N GLY A 109 6.14 14.54 5.57
CA GLY A 109 7.39 14.35 6.31
C GLY A 109 8.48 15.32 5.89
N ILE A 110 8.72 15.49 4.57
CA ILE A 110 9.75 16.42 4.06
C ILE A 110 9.40 17.87 4.37
N GLU A 111 8.17 18.29 4.15
CA GLU A 111 7.71 19.66 4.40
C GLU A 111 7.67 20.02 5.90
N SER A 112 7.60 19.03 6.77
CA SER A 112 7.64 19.24 8.23
C SER A 112 9.05 19.48 8.79
N MET A 113 10.11 19.37 7.96
CA MET A 113 11.49 19.63 8.40
C MET A 113 11.72 21.12 8.57
N PRO A 114 12.34 21.56 9.71
CA PRO A 114 12.61 22.96 9.96
C PRO A 114 13.52 23.57 8.89
N GLN A 115 13.16 24.74 8.39
CA GLN A 115 13.93 25.47 7.38
C GLN A 115 15.37 25.77 7.85
N VAL A 116 15.56 26.02 9.14
CA VAL A 116 16.86 26.27 9.76
C VAL A 116 17.87 25.14 9.49
N GLN A 117 17.45 23.89 9.37
CA GLN A 117 18.36 22.79 9.04
C GLN A 117 18.91 22.90 7.60
N TYR A 118 18.10 23.36 6.65
CA TYR A 118 18.56 23.61 5.28
C TYR A 118 19.52 24.78 5.21
N GLU A 119 19.27 25.83 6.00
CA GLU A 119 20.13 27.01 6.09
C GLU A 119 21.48 26.69 6.75
N ALA A 120 21.46 25.97 7.88
CA ALA A 120 22.67 25.51 8.55
C ALA A 120 23.54 24.62 7.66
N ALA A 121 22.92 23.67 6.94
CA ALA A 121 23.63 22.82 5.98
C ALA A 121 24.28 23.64 4.86
N LYS A 122 23.60 24.68 4.37
CA LYS A 122 24.13 25.58 3.34
C LYS A 122 25.36 26.36 3.85
N ILE A 123 25.32 26.86 5.11
CA ILE A 123 26.45 27.54 5.75
C ILE A 123 27.65 26.60 5.87
N LEU A 124 27.44 25.33 6.17
CA LEU A 124 28.45 24.28 6.25
C LEU A 124 28.96 23.81 4.87
N GLY A 125 28.49 24.40 3.76
CA GLY A 125 28.93 24.08 2.42
C GLY A 125 28.31 22.82 1.80
N TYR A 126 27.27 22.24 2.41
CA TYR A 126 26.58 21.09 1.83
C TYR A 126 25.81 21.47 0.56
N SER A 127 25.92 20.64 -0.48
CA SER A 127 25.06 20.73 -1.66
C SER A 127 23.61 20.33 -1.29
N LYS A 128 22.63 20.72 -2.11
CA LYS A 128 21.21 20.37 -1.89
C LYS A 128 20.98 18.86 -1.77
N SER A 129 21.68 18.07 -2.61
CA SER A 129 21.59 16.61 -2.55
C SER A 129 22.22 16.05 -1.28
N GLN A 130 23.37 16.56 -0.88
CA GLN A 130 24.02 16.16 0.38
C GLN A 130 23.16 16.53 1.59
N THR A 131 22.59 17.72 1.62
CA THR A 131 21.67 18.15 2.67
C THR A 131 20.48 17.20 2.76
N PHE A 132 19.83 16.91 1.62
CA PHE A 132 18.70 16.00 1.58
C PHE A 132 19.06 14.58 2.04
N MET A 133 20.08 13.98 1.43
CA MET A 133 20.42 12.56 1.67
C MET A 133 21.04 12.31 3.05
N ARG A 134 21.87 13.23 3.57
CA ARG A 134 22.64 13.02 4.80
C ARG A 134 21.99 13.59 6.05
N ILE A 135 21.15 14.64 5.90
CA ILE A 135 20.58 15.35 7.04
C ILE A 135 19.06 15.16 7.11
N ILE A 136 18.38 15.47 6.01
CA ILE A 136 16.90 15.54 5.99
C ILE A 136 16.28 14.12 5.89
N LEU A 137 16.68 13.34 4.90
CA LEU A 137 16.06 12.03 4.63
C LEU A 137 16.07 11.07 5.83
N PRO A 138 17.17 10.92 6.61
CA PRO A 138 17.16 10.05 7.79
C PRO A 138 16.14 10.49 8.85
N GLN A 139 15.95 11.79 9.01
CA GLN A 139 14.95 12.34 9.94
C GLN A 139 13.52 12.17 9.40
N VAL A 140 13.34 12.38 8.09
CA VAL A 140 12.04 12.18 7.43
C VAL A 140 11.60 10.72 7.55
N ILE A 141 12.49 9.76 7.25
CA ILE A 141 12.17 8.34 7.36
C ILE A 141 11.61 8.03 8.74
N LYS A 142 12.30 8.44 9.80
CA LYS A 142 11.81 8.26 11.17
C LYS A 142 10.44 8.90 11.39
N ARG A 143 10.25 10.13 10.92
CA ARG A 143 9.03 10.92 11.15
C ARG A 143 7.81 10.34 10.44
N VAL A 144 8.00 9.70 9.29
CA VAL A 144 6.91 9.10 8.50
C VAL A 144 6.61 7.65 8.87
N MET A 145 7.49 6.98 9.62
CA MET A 145 7.32 5.57 9.99
C MET A 145 5.97 5.25 10.64
N PRO A 146 5.46 6.00 11.63
CA PRO A 146 4.16 5.70 12.22
C PRO A 146 3.02 5.76 11.20
N SER A 147 3.09 6.72 10.26
CA SER A 147 2.10 6.83 9.18
C SER A 147 2.21 5.67 8.18
N ILE A 148 3.43 5.25 7.82
CA ILE A 148 3.66 4.08 6.96
C ILE A 148 3.14 2.82 7.66
N THR A 149 3.36 2.66 8.96
CA THR A 149 2.84 1.55 9.76
C THR A 149 1.32 1.47 9.68
N ASN A 150 0.64 2.60 9.88
CA ASN A 150 -0.82 2.65 9.79
C ASN A 150 -1.33 2.27 8.39
N GLU A 151 -0.70 2.76 7.32
CA GLU A 151 -1.06 2.39 5.96
C GLU A 151 -0.76 0.91 5.66
N ALA A 152 0.34 0.36 6.18
CA ALA A 152 0.63 -1.06 6.03
C ALA A 152 -0.43 -1.94 6.72
N ILE A 153 -0.88 -1.58 7.93
CA ILE A 153 -1.96 -2.29 8.62
C ILE A 153 -3.29 -2.16 7.85
N THR A 154 -3.55 -0.99 7.26
CA THR A 154 -4.73 -0.76 6.42
C THR A 154 -4.67 -1.64 5.17
N LEU A 155 -3.49 -1.72 4.52
CA LEU A 155 -3.28 -2.56 3.34
C LEU A 155 -3.61 -4.03 3.61
N VAL A 156 -3.25 -4.60 4.78
CA VAL A 156 -3.66 -5.97 5.13
C VAL A 156 -5.16 -6.17 5.00
N LYS A 157 -5.96 -5.22 5.45
CA LYS A 157 -7.43 -5.30 5.37
C LYS A 157 -7.94 -5.06 3.96
N ASP A 158 -7.34 -4.13 3.25
CA ASP A 158 -7.72 -3.75 1.88
C ASP A 158 -7.43 -4.86 0.86
N THR A 159 -6.51 -5.81 1.16
CA THR A 159 -6.30 -7.00 0.29
C THR A 159 -7.61 -7.74 0.04
N SER A 160 -8.56 -7.72 0.98
CA SER A 160 -9.88 -8.31 0.83
C SER A 160 -10.66 -7.76 -0.37
N LEU A 161 -10.38 -6.51 -0.82
CA LEU A 161 -11.04 -5.91 -1.98
C LEU A 161 -10.70 -6.62 -3.30
N ALA A 162 -9.66 -7.46 -3.30
CA ALA A 162 -9.29 -8.28 -4.47
C ALA A 162 -10.37 -9.31 -4.83
N PHE A 163 -11.33 -9.60 -3.92
CA PHE A 163 -12.49 -10.44 -4.23
C PHE A 163 -13.29 -9.91 -5.43
N THR A 164 -13.29 -8.59 -5.67
CA THR A 164 -13.99 -7.96 -6.80
C THR A 164 -13.45 -8.39 -8.16
N LEU A 165 -12.20 -8.85 -8.20
CA LEU A 165 -11.53 -9.44 -9.36
C LEU A 165 -11.61 -10.97 -9.38
N SER A 166 -12.47 -11.56 -8.53
CA SER A 166 -12.58 -13.01 -8.34
C SER A 166 -11.23 -13.67 -7.99
N ILE A 167 -10.40 -12.98 -7.19
CA ILE A 167 -9.18 -13.53 -6.61
C ILE A 167 -9.55 -14.27 -5.34
N MET A 168 -9.08 -15.51 -5.20
CA MET A 168 -9.38 -16.39 -4.07
C MET A 168 -8.40 -16.13 -2.91
N GLU A 169 -8.41 -14.88 -2.42
CA GLU A 169 -7.73 -14.49 -1.20
C GLU A 169 -8.57 -14.87 0.05
N LEU A 170 -8.07 -14.63 1.24
CA LEU A 170 -8.66 -15.10 2.50
C LEU A 170 -10.15 -14.76 2.67
N PHE A 171 -10.55 -13.51 2.37
CA PHE A 171 -11.96 -13.10 2.50
C PHE A 171 -12.86 -13.80 1.48
N ASN A 172 -12.41 -13.91 0.22
CA ASN A 172 -13.19 -14.57 -0.83
C ASN A 172 -13.31 -16.08 -0.58
N GLN A 173 -12.26 -16.72 -0.06
CA GLN A 173 -12.32 -18.11 0.41
C GLN A 173 -13.34 -18.28 1.55
N ALA A 174 -13.26 -17.42 2.56
CA ALA A 174 -14.21 -17.46 3.68
C ALA A 174 -15.66 -17.25 3.23
N LYS A 175 -15.86 -16.32 2.27
CA LYS A 175 -17.17 -16.04 1.66
C LYS A 175 -17.74 -17.27 0.94
N ALA A 176 -16.92 -17.92 0.11
CA ALA A 176 -17.31 -19.12 -0.62
C ALA A 176 -17.65 -20.28 0.32
N LEU A 177 -16.84 -20.47 1.36
CA LEU A 177 -17.04 -21.50 2.38
C LEU A 177 -18.29 -21.24 3.23
N ALA A 178 -18.50 -20.00 3.67
CA ALA A 178 -19.68 -19.63 4.45
C ALA A 178 -20.98 -19.83 3.66
N ALA A 179 -20.97 -19.50 2.36
CA ALA A 179 -22.11 -19.73 1.48
C ALA A 179 -22.38 -21.23 1.26
N ARG A 180 -21.33 -22.02 1.07
CA ARG A 180 -21.41 -23.48 0.86
C ARG A 180 -21.95 -24.22 2.08
N GLU A 181 -21.45 -23.88 3.26
CA GLU A 181 -21.81 -24.56 4.52
C GLU A 181 -22.98 -23.89 5.25
N THR A 182 -23.51 -22.78 4.71
CA THR A 182 -24.57 -21.96 5.35
C THR A 182 -24.22 -21.65 6.81
N ASN A 183 -22.95 -21.29 7.08
CA ASN A 183 -22.40 -21.12 8.41
C ASN A 183 -21.44 -19.91 8.46
N MET A 184 -21.42 -19.20 9.57
CA MET A 184 -20.56 -18.00 9.80
C MET A 184 -19.15 -18.33 10.32
N ILE A 185 -18.84 -19.59 10.66
CA ILE A 185 -17.55 -20.01 11.20
C ILE A 185 -16.38 -19.62 10.28
N PRO A 186 -16.44 -19.80 8.92
CA PRO A 186 -15.34 -19.38 8.04
C PRO A 186 -15.01 -17.88 8.15
N TYR A 187 -16.01 -17.01 8.30
CA TYR A 187 -15.78 -15.60 8.51
C TYR A 187 -15.11 -15.28 9.84
N ALA A 188 -15.51 -15.97 10.92
CA ALA A 188 -14.89 -15.78 12.23
C ALA A 188 -13.41 -16.19 12.22
N ILE A 189 -13.10 -17.32 11.56
CA ILE A 189 -11.69 -17.79 11.41
C ILE A 189 -10.91 -16.80 10.54
N ALA A 190 -11.45 -16.35 9.42
CA ALA A 190 -10.79 -15.37 8.56
C ALA A 190 -10.52 -14.05 9.30
N ALA A 191 -11.48 -13.56 10.09
CA ALA A 191 -11.30 -12.37 10.89
C ALA A 191 -10.17 -12.53 11.92
N LEU A 192 -10.05 -13.71 12.55
CA LEU A 192 -8.95 -14.02 13.46
C LEU A 192 -7.61 -14.03 12.73
N ILE A 193 -7.53 -14.64 11.53
CA ILE A 193 -6.31 -14.66 10.71
C ILE A 193 -5.90 -13.24 10.31
N TYR A 194 -6.84 -12.40 9.83
CA TYR A 194 -6.58 -11.00 9.53
C TYR A 194 -6.06 -10.22 10.75
N TYR A 195 -6.67 -10.45 11.90
CA TYR A 195 -6.25 -9.80 13.15
C TYR A 195 -4.81 -10.19 13.53
N VAL A 196 -4.49 -11.49 13.48
CA VAL A 196 -3.12 -11.97 13.73
C VAL A 196 -2.14 -11.39 12.72
N PHE A 197 -2.52 -11.34 11.43
CA PHE A 197 -1.67 -10.74 10.40
C PHE A 197 -1.42 -9.24 10.67
N CYS A 198 -2.45 -8.48 11.01
CA CYS A 198 -2.30 -7.07 11.41
C CYS A 198 -1.37 -6.90 12.62
N LEU A 199 -1.49 -7.77 13.64
CA LEU A 199 -0.59 -7.74 14.80
C LEU A 199 0.86 -8.03 14.42
N LEU A 200 1.11 -9.01 13.55
CA LEU A 200 2.45 -9.34 13.07
C LEU A 200 3.07 -8.15 12.30
N VAL A 201 2.30 -7.52 11.39
CA VAL A 201 2.75 -6.33 10.66
C VAL A 201 3.04 -5.18 11.63
N ALA A 202 2.13 -4.90 12.56
CA ALA A 202 2.32 -3.86 13.57
C ALA A 202 3.59 -4.10 14.40
N PHE A 203 3.81 -5.34 14.87
CA PHE A 203 4.99 -5.72 15.65
C PHE A 203 6.29 -5.51 14.86
N VAL A 204 6.35 -5.99 13.60
CA VAL A 204 7.54 -5.83 12.75
C VAL A 204 7.85 -4.36 12.51
N MET A 205 6.82 -3.56 12.21
CA MET A 205 6.97 -2.13 11.96
C MET A 205 7.39 -1.37 13.22
N GLU A 206 6.86 -1.72 14.39
CA GLU A 206 7.28 -1.15 15.68
C GLU A 206 8.74 -1.45 16.00
N GLN A 207 9.23 -2.68 15.70
CA GLN A 207 10.64 -3.01 15.85
C GLN A 207 11.53 -2.20 14.90
N ALA A 208 11.08 -1.98 13.66
CA ALA A 208 11.78 -1.11 12.71
C ALA A 208 11.85 0.34 13.20
N GLU A 209 10.76 0.86 13.77
CA GLU A 209 10.71 2.21 14.37
C GLU A 209 11.66 2.34 15.56
N LYS A 210 11.67 1.36 16.48
CA LYS A 210 12.56 1.36 17.65
C LYS A 210 14.04 1.40 17.26
N LYS A 211 14.43 0.69 16.20
CA LYS A 211 15.83 0.73 15.70
C LYS A 211 16.26 2.10 15.19
N MET A 212 15.32 2.95 14.79
CA MET A 212 15.57 4.31 14.30
C MET A 212 15.47 5.38 15.41
N SER A 213 15.25 4.99 16.68
CA SER A 213 15.00 5.91 17.79
C SER A 213 16.22 6.73 18.28
N TYR A 214 17.42 6.46 17.75
CA TYR A 214 18.65 7.18 18.11
C TYR A 214 18.73 8.63 17.60
N TYR A 215 17.88 9.05 16.67
CA TYR A 215 17.68 10.47 16.33
C TYR A 215 16.56 11.04 17.21
N ARG A 216 16.89 11.69 18.29
CA ARG A 216 15.97 12.52 19.08
C ARG A 216 15.99 13.96 18.64
#